data_208cef72b76c9af5c6bd77090b8f914a
#
_entry.id   208cef72b76c9af5c6bd77090b8f914a
#
_cell.length_a   1.000
_cell.length_b   1.000
_cell.length_c   1.000
_cell.angle_alpha   90.00
_cell.angle_beta   90.00
_cell.angle_gamma   90.00
#
_symmetry.space_group_name_H-M   'P 1'
#
loop_
_entity.id
_entity.type
_entity.pdbx_description
1 polymer ?
#
loop_
_entity_poly.entity_id
_entity_poly.type
_entity_poly.pdbx_seq_one_letter_code
_entity_poly.pdbx_strand_id
1 'polypeptide(L)'
;NKIKEQFEISGTPQYAFTYMFVDESQDFDDSFFQLCEIVTEKRVYIAGDIFQSIFETRVAENIKSDYLLSRCYRTDPKTLMFAQGLGMGLFEEDKLWWLEEDMWKMCGYNVNVLNNGAIYELSREPIRRFEDVSADFNSLKIIETPRLYKDILNLISKLKEEFSNVEASDIAIIFIDNDNYVYDAAPVIGEELKRRYGWEYNIAHESKEEKKNSVFLSNRNNVKGLEFPFVFCVTKKIVRDYNYRNALYTMVSRSFLRTYLVVNDSDDN
;
A
#
# COMPACT_ATOMS: atom_id res chain seq x y z
N ASN A 1 -11.13 -21.48 17.40
CA ASN A 1 -11.46 -22.89 17.74
C ASN A 1 -12.56 -23.01 18.80
N LYS A 2 -12.46 -22.38 20.00
CA LYS A 2 -13.50 -22.49 21.04
C LYS A 2 -14.89 -22.01 20.61
N ILE A 3 -14.98 -20.96 19.81
CA ILE A 3 -16.26 -20.42 19.31
C ILE A 3 -16.87 -21.40 18.30
N LYS A 4 -16.08 -21.97 17.40
CA LYS A 4 -16.50 -22.99 16.45
C LYS A 4 -17.08 -24.21 17.17
N GLU A 5 -16.38 -24.74 18.18
CA GLU A 5 -16.85 -25.85 18.99
C GLU A 5 -18.19 -25.55 19.69
N GLN A 6 -18.40 -24.34 20.18
CA GLN A 6 -19.67 -23.93 20.79
C GLN A 6 -20.83 -23.89 19.80
N PHE A 7 -20.61 -23.44 18.57
CA PHE A 7 -21.63 -23.44 17.52
C PHE A 7 -21.97 -24.85 17.04
N GLU A 8 -20.97 -25.74 16.94
CA GLU A 8 -21.18 -27.14 16.54
C GLU A 8 -21.92 -27.96 17.61
N ILE A 9 -21.71 -27.66 18.90
CA ILE A 9 -22.36 -28.37 20.04
C ILE A 9 -23.83 -27.98 20.21
N SER A 10 -24.24 -26.78 19.82
CA SER A 10 -25.61 -26.28 20.04
C SER A 10 -26.69 -26.92 19.14
N GLY A 11 -26.30 -27.67 18.09
CA GLY A 11 -27.18 -28.51 17.28
C GLY A 11 -28.25 -27.81 16.44
N THR A 12 -28.45 -26.51 16.62
CA THR A 12 -29.32 -25.65 15.83
C THR A 12 -28.49 -24.49 15.30
N PRO A 13 -28.36 -24.31 13.98
CA PRO A 13 -27.64 -23.17 13.45
C PRO A 13 -28.38 -21.89 13.81
N GLN A 14 -27.92 -21.18 14.82
CA GLN A 14 -28.31 -19.80 15.05
C GLN A 14 -27.39 -18.92 14.19
N TYR A 15 -27.83 -18.64 12.96
CA TYR A 15 -27.12 -17.69 12.11
C TYR A 15 -27.18 -16.31 12.74
N ALA A 16 -26.01 -15.68 12.85
CA ALA A 16 -25.90 -14.30 13.33
C ALA A 16 -26.14 -13.29 12.22
N PHE A 17 -25.86 -13.70 10.96
CA PHE A 17 -25.93 -12.83 9.80
C PHE A 17 -26.61 -13.51 8.63
N THR A 18 -27.38 -12.77 7.85
CA THR A 18 -27.97 -13.28 6.58
C THR A 18 -26.94 -13.30 5.46
N TYR A 19 -26.15 -12.25 5.37
CA TYR A 19 -25.00 -12.10 4.44
C TYR A 19 -23.82 -11.51 5.22
N MET A 20 -22.61 -11.88 4.83
CA MET A 20 -21.38 -11.33 5.37
C MET A 20 -20.47 -10.87 4.25
N PHE A 21 -19.82 -9.72 4.43
CA PHE A 21 -18.80 -9.19 3.52
C PHE A 21 -17.50 -9.08 4.30
N VAL A 22 -16.47 -9.74 3.81
CA VAL A 22 -15.11 -9.70 4.37
C VAL A 22 -14.24 -8.99 3.36
N ASP A 23 -13.71 -7.84 3.76
CA ASP A 23 -12.70 -7.10 2.99
C ASP A 23 -11.30 -7.38 3.53
N GLU A 24 -10.26 -7.09 2.73
CA GLU A 24 -8.86 -7.35 3.08
C GLU A 24 -8.62 -8.80 3.57
N SER A 25 -9.13 -9.75 2.80
CA SER A 25 -9.17 -11.18 3.20
C SER A 25 -7.79 -11.77 3.51
N GLN A 26 -6.72 -11.22 2.93
CA GLN A 26 -5.34 -11.63 3.20
C GLN A 26 -4.90 -11.39 4.66
N ASP A 27 -5.67 -10.64 5.46
CA ASP A 27 -5.37 -10.40 6.88
C ASP A 27 -5.91 -11.46 7.82
N PHE A 28 -6.66 -12.44 7.30
CA PHE A 28 -7.36 -13.43 8.10
C PHE A 28 -6.89 -14.84 7.77
N ASP A 29 -6.90 -15.69 8.78
CA ASP A 29 -6.59 -17.11 8.62
C ASP A 29 -7.83 -17.95 8.22
N ASP A 30 -7.60 -19.20 7.82
CA ASP A 30 -8.66 -20.13 7.42
C ASP A 30 -9.70 -20.36 8.52
N SER A 31 -9.31 -20.28 9.79
CA SER A 31 -10.24 -20.49 10.91
C SER A 31 -11.26 -19.36 11.03
N PHE A 32 -10.87 -18.15 10.63
CA PHE A 32 -11.80 -17.02 10.55
C PHE A 32 -12.85 -17.24 9.45
N PHE A 33 -12.44 -17.67 8.26
CA PHE A 33 -13.39 -17.94 7.15
C PHE A 33 -14.35 -19.07 7.50
N GLN A 34 -13.86 -20.14 8.12
CA GLN A 34 -14.71 -21.22 8.61
C GLN A 34 -15.74 -20.70 9.64
N LEU A 35 -15.36 -19.78 10.51
CA LEU A 35 -16.30 -19.15 11.44
C LEU A 35 -17.34 -18.31 10.69
N CYS A 36 -16.91 -17.50 9.70
CA CYS A 36 -17.82 -16.69 8.88
C CYS A 36 -18.89 -17.56 8.20
N GLU A 37 -18.50 -18.70 7.65
CA GLU A 37 -19.43 -19.65 7.01
C GLU A 37 -20.45 -20.24 8.01
N ILE A 38 -20.02 -20.59 9.21
CA ILE A 38 -20.90 -21.18 10.23
C ILE A 38 -21.95 -20.19 10.73
N VAL A 39 -21.58 -18.91 10.88
CA VAL A 39 -22.48 -17.88 11.44
C VAL A 39 -23.33 -17.17 10.39
N THR A 40 -23.15 -17.47 9.10
CA THR A 40 -23.83 -16.81 7.99
C THR A 40 -24.85 -17.76 7.34
N GLU A 41 -26.11 -17.31 7.28
CA GLU A 41 -27.23 -18.11 6.72
C GLU A 41 -27.11 -18.35 5.21
N LYS A 42 -26.80 -17.31 4.43
CA LYS A 42 -26.91 -17.39 2.98
C LYS A 42 -25.56 -17.40 2.28
N ARG A 43 -24.75 -16.35 2.43
CA ARG A 43 -23.49 -16.23 1.73
C ARG A 43 -22.49 -15.31 2.42
N VAL A 44 -21.22 -15.73 2.41
CA VAL A 44 -20.06 -14.91 2.71
C VAL A 44 -19.44 -14.44 1.39
N TYR A 45 -19.25 -13.14 1.25
CA TYR A 45 -18.51 -12.52 0.15
C TYR A 45 -17.13 -12.12 0.66
N ILE A 46 -16.10 -12.55 -0.05
CA ILE A 46 -14.70 -12.36 0.36
C ILE A 46 -14.02 -11.52 -0.71
N ALA A 47 -13.43 -10.40 -0.31
CA ALA A 47 -12.63 -9.54 -1.16
C ALA A 47 -11.20 -9.42 -0.60
N GLY A 48 -10.21 -9.33 -1.47
CA GLY A 48 -8.80 -9.18 -1.07
C GLY A 48 -7.95 -8.69 -2.22
N ASP A 49 -6.75 -8.20 -1.87
CA ASP A 49 -5.75 -7.76 -2.84
C ASP A 49 -4.85 -8.95 -3.21
N ILE A 50 -4.87 -9.32 -4.50
CA ILE A 50 -4.08 -10.44 -5.02
C ILE A 50 -2.57 -10.22 -4.82
N PHE A 51 -2.08 -8.97 -4.93
CA PHE A 51 -0.67 -8.68 -4.72
C PHE A 51 -0.25 -8.81 -3.26
N GLN A 52 -1.09 -8.35 -2.33
CA GLN A 52 -0.84 -8.56 -0.90
C GLN A 52 -0.87 -10.05 -0.56
N SER A 53 -1.81 -10.80 -1.13
CA SER A 53 -1.89 -12.25 -0.96
C SER A 53 -0.64 -12.98 -1.49
N ILE A 54 -0.09 -12.58 -2.63
CA ILE A 54 1.14 -13.15 -3.19
C ILE A 54 2.32 -12.96 -2.23
N PHE A 55 2.40 -11.80 -1.57
CA PHE A 55 3.50 -11.52 -0.64
C PHE A 55 3.38 -12.28 0.69
N GLU A 56 2.19 -12.64 1.12
CA GLU A 56 1.95 -13.33 2.40
C GLU A 56 1.92 -14.85 2.27
N THR A 57 1.31 -15.35 1.21
CA THR A 57 1.20 -16.79 0.97
C THR A 57 2.25 -17.24 -0.04
N ARG A 58 3.11 -18.17 0.34
CA ARG A 58 4.10 -18.80 -0.54
C ARG A 58 3.49 -19.59 -1.72
N VAL A 59 2.18 -19.49 -1.95
CA VAL A 59 1.44 -20.30 -2.90
C VAL A 59 0.55 -19.41 -3.75
N ALA A 60 1.13 -18.77 -4.77
CA ALA A 60 0.38 -18.10 -5.83
C ALA A 60 -0.42 -19.10 -6.71
N GLU A 61 -0.31 -20.40 -6.47
CA GLU A 61 -0.74 -21.45 -7.40
C GLU A 61 -2.24 -21.67 -7.50
N ASN A 62 -3.09 -21.12 -6.61
CA ASN A 62 -4.53 -21.41 -6.62
C ASN A 62 -5.44 -20.25 -6.19
N ILE A 63 -5.17 -19.03 -6.60
CA ILE A 63 -6.14 -17.95 -6.37
C ILE A 63 -7.32 -18.14 -7.31
N LYS A 64 -8.34 -18.87 -6.85
CA LYS A 64 -9.62 -18.97 -7.53
C LYS A 64 -10.50 -17.82 -7.06
N SER A 65 -10.79 -16.88 -7.94
CA SER A 65 -11.76 -15.81 -7.68
C SER A 65 -12.97 -16.00 -8.61
N ASP A 66 -14.18 -15.78 -8.08
CA ASP A 66 -15.40 -15.74 -8.90
C ASP A 66 -15.43 -14.47 -9.75
N TYR A 67 -14.88 -13.37 -9.23
CA TYR A 67 -14.81 -12.07 -9.90
C TYR A 67 -13.46 -11.44 -9.68
N LEU A 68 -12.91 -10.82 -10.71
CA LEU A 68 -11.64 -10.15 -10.69
C LEU A 68 -11.79 -8.68 -11.06
N LEU A 69 -11.36 -7.80 -10.15
CA LEU A 69 -11.27 -6.36 -10.39
C LEU A 69 -9.84 -6.03 -10.82
N SER A 70 -9.59 -6.09 -12.13
CA SER A 70 -8.24 -5.86 -12.70
C SER A 70 -7.86 -4.38 -12.84
N ARG A 71 -8.84 -3.47 -12.76
CA ARG A 71 -8.63 -2.03 -12.94
C ARG A 71 -8.41 -1.34 -11.62
N CYS A 72 -7.30 -0.63 -11.50
CA CYS A 72 -7.02 0.23 -10.35
C CYS A 72 -7.33 1.69 -10.72
N TYR A 73 -8.28 2.29 -10.00
CA TYR A 73 -8.69 3.69 -10.21
C TYR A 73 -8.05 4.65 -9.19
N ARG A 74 -7.43 4.13 -8.15
CA ARG A 74 -6.83 4.94 -7.09
C ARG A 74 -5.45 5.45 -7.48
N THR A 75 -4.53 4.54 -7.72
CA THR A 75 -3.11 4.84 -7.92
C THR A 75 -2.81 5.02 -9.40
N ASP A 76 -2.04 6.06 -9.73
CA ASP A 76 -1.57 6.27 -11.12
C ASP A 76 -0.85 5.01 -11.63
N PRO A 77 -1.09 4.60 -12.89
CA PRO A 77 -0.52 3.37 -13.45
C PRO A 77 1.00 3.27 -13.34
N LYS A 78 1.74 4.37 -13.50
CA LYS A 78 3.22 4.38 -13.37
C LYS A 78 3.64 4.06 -11.93
N THR A 79 3.00 4.71 -10.96
CA THR A 79 3.25 4.47 -9.53
C THR A 79 2.85 3.06 -9.14
N LEU A 80 1.71 2.55 -9.62
CA LEU A 80 1.25 1.20 -9.34
C LEU A 80 2.19 0.14 -9.90
N MET A 81 2.60 0.27 -11.17
CA MET A 81 3.54 -0.66 -11.81
C MET A 81 4.89 -0.66 -11.08
N PHE A 82 5.36 0.53 -10.68
CA PHE A 82 6.58 0.64 -9.90
C PHE A 82 6.45 -0.04 -8.54
N ALA A 83 5.34 0.20 -7.81
CA ALA A 83 5.10 -0.40 -6.51
C ALA A 83 5.06 -1.94 -6.59
N GLN A 84 4.40 -2.49 -7.59
CA GLN A 84 4.34 -3.94 -7.84
C GLN A 84 5.71 -4.50 -8.22
N GLY A 85 6.43 -3.85 -9.14
CA GLY A 85 7.78 -4.23 -9.51
C GLY A 85 8.76 -4.20 -8.34
N LEU A 86 8.66 -3.18 -7.50
CA LEU A 86 9.48 -3.05 -6.29
C LEU A 86 9.14 -4.13 -5.26
N GLY A 87 7.85 -4.38 -5.03
CA GLY A 87 7.39 -5.45 -4.13
C GLY A 87 7.86 -6.83 -4.58
N MET A 88 7.80 -7.12 -5.86
CA MET A 88 8.21 -8.39 -6.45
C MET A 88 9.72 -8.53 -6.70
N GLY A 89 10.49 -7.46 -6.45
CA GLY A 89 11.95 -7.45 -6.71
C GLY A 89 12.31 -7.52 -8.20
N LEU A 90 11.45 -7.01 -9.09
CA LEU A 90 11.68 -7.08 -10.55
C LEU A 90 12.86 -6.24 -11.02
N PHE A 91 13.31 -5.29 -10.21
CA PHE A 91 14.47 -4.43 -10.50
C PHE A 91 15.79 -5.01 -9.99
N GLU A 92 15.77 -6.22 -9.41
CA GLU A 92 16.92 -6.91 -8.86
C GLU A 92 17.41 -7.99 -9.83
N GLU A 93 18.69 -8.36 -9.71
CA GLU A 93 19.27 -9.44 -10.48
C GLU A 93 18.50 -10.75 -10.27
N ASP A 94 18.27 -11.10 -8.99
CA ASP A 94 17.42 -12.22 -8.59
C ASP A 94 16.04 -11.70 -8.18
N LYS A 95 15.01 -11.99 -8.95
CA LYS A 95 13.63 -11.59 -8.61
C LYS A 95 13.14 -12.33 -7.37
N LEU A 96 12.36 -11.66 -6.53
CA LEU A 96 11.69 -12.31 -5.38
C LEU A 96 10.51 -13.14 -5.84
N TRP A 97 9.72 -12.60 -6.76
CA TRP A 97 8.52 -13.20 -7.29
C TRP A 97 8.43 -13.00 -8.80
N TRP A 98 7.83 -13.99 -9.45
CA TRP A 98 7.46 -13.89 -10.85
C TRP A 98 6.07 -14.48 -11.03
N LEU A 99 5.23 -13.84 -11.82
CA LEU A 99 3.92 -14.34 -12.18
C LEU A 99 3.95 -14.92 -13.59
N GLU A 100 3.22 -16.00 -13.79
CA GLU A 100 2.97 -16.53 -15.13
C GLU A 100 2.12 -15.54 -15.95
N GLU A 101 2.15 -15.67 -17.27
CA GLU A 101 1.51 -14.73 -18.19
C GLU A 101 0.03 -14.50 -17.87
N ASP A 102 -0.72 -15.58 -17.60
CA ASP A 102 -2.14 -15.50 -17.26
C ASP A 102 -2.39 -14.75 -15.95
N MET A 103 -1.53 -14.94 -14.97
CA MET A 103 -1.60 -14.22 -13.69
C MET A 103 -1.33 -12.72 -13.88
N TRP A 104 -0.35 -12.35 -14.71
CA TRP A 104 -0.13 -10.95 -15.06
C TRP A 104 -1.36 -10.32 -15.70
N LYS A 105 -2.00 -11.01 -16.65
CA LYS A 105 -3.25 -10.56 -17.29
C LYS A 105 -4.39 -10.42 -16.27
N MET A 106 -4.53 -11.38 -15.37
CA MET A 106 -5.50 -11.31 -14.28
C MET A 106 -5.27 -10.08 -13.38
N CYS A 107 -4.03 -9.69 -13.16
CA CYS A 107 -3.67 -8.49 -12.41
C CYS A 107 -3.87 -7.18 -13.22
N GLY A 108 -4.42 -7.25 -14.42
CA GLY A 108 -4.74 -6.09 -15.27
C GLY A 108 -3.57 -5.57 -16.10
N TYR A 109 -2.60 -6.43 -16.38
CA TYR A 109 -1.51 -6.11 -17.29
C TYR A 109 -1.80 -6.56 -18.72
N ASN A 110 -1.38 -5.75 -19.67
CA ASN A 110 -1.14 -6.20 -21.04
C ASN A 110 0.26 -6.81 -21.07
N VAL A 111 0.34 -8.05 -21.53
CA VAL A 111 1.59 -8.83 -21.57
C VAL A 111 1.99 -9.07 -23.01
N ASN A 112 3.19 -8.63 -23.39
CA ASN A 112 3.80 -8.92 -24.67
C ASN A 112 5.06 -9.75 -24.43
N VAL A 113 5.08 -10.97 -24.95
CA VAL A 113 6.18 -11.92 -24.76
C VAL A 113 7.05 -11.92 -26.01
N LEU A 114 8.30 -11.55 -25.85
CA LEU A 114 9.29 -11.42 -26.92
C LEU A 114 10.40 -12.46 -26.78
N ASN A 115 11.14 -12.71 -27.87
CA ASN A 115 12.30 -13.59 -27.91
C ASN A 115 12.03 -15.00 -27.31
N ASN A 116 10.94 -15.64 -27.71
CA ASN A 116 10.55 -16.98 -27.24
C ASN A 116 10.47 -17.12 -25.70
N GLY A 117 9.93 -16.08 -25.03
CA GLY A 117 9.76 -16.09 -23.57
C GLY A 117 10.93 -15.49 -22.77
N ALA A 118 11.97 -14.99 -23.44
CA ALA A 118 13.10 -14.38 -22.73
C ALA A 118 12.83 -12.97 -22.23
N ILE A 119 11.87 -12.25 -22.83
CA ILE A 119 11.54 -10.87 -22.47
C ILE A 119 10.03 -10.74 -22.32
N TYR A 120 9.61 -10.15 -21.21
CA TYR A 120 8.23 -9.77 -20.94
C TYR A 120 8.13 -8.26 -20.92
N GLU A 121 7.30 -7.72 -21.81
CA GLU A 121 6.92 -6.32 -21.77
C GLU A 121 5.56 -6.19 -21.11
N LEU A 122 5.54 -5.53 -19.95
CA LEU A 122 4.35 -5.36 -19.13
C LEU A 122 3.87 -3.91 -19.20
N SER A 123 2.59 -3.72 -19.52
CA SER A 123 1.96 -2.40 -19.52
C SER A 123 0.57 -2.46 -18.92
N ARG A 124 0.03 -1.30 -18.52
CA ARG A 124 -1.32 -1.15 -17.99
C ARG A 124 -2.08 -0.07 -18.75
N GLU A 125 -3.42 -0.21 -18.78
CA GLU A 125 -4.27 0.88 -19.26
C GLU A 125 -4.01 2.16 -18.44
N PRO A 126 -3.98 3.33 -19.06
CA PRO A 126 -3.71 4.61 -18.40
C PRO A 126 -4.94 5.13 -17.65
N ILE A 127 -5.53 4.29 -16.80
CA ILE A 127 -6.69 4.64 -15.99
C ILE A 127 -6.22 5.43 -14.78
N ARG A 128 -6.82 6.59 -14.55
CA ARG A 128 -6.54 7.48 -13.42
C ARG A 128 -7.82 7.87 -12.71
N ARG A 129 -7.68 8.27 -11.45
CA ARG A 129 -8.80 8.77 -10.64
C ARG A 129 -9.38 10.07 -11.22
N PHE A 130 -8.53 10.92 -11.77
CA PHE A 130 -8.89 12.20 -12.36
C PHE A 130 -8.54 12.19 -13.86
N GLU A 131 -9.51 12.41 -14.70
CA GLU A 131 -9.35 12.38 -16.16
C GLU A 131 -8.55 13.57 -16.71
N ASP A 132 -8.50 14.67 -15.97
CA ASP A 132 -7.79 15.91 -16.31
C ASP A 132 -6.29 15.88 -15.98
N VAL A 133 -5.81 14.83 -15.30
CA VAL A 133 -4.39 14.67 -15.04
C VAL A 133 -3.67 14.28 -16.33
N SER A 134 -2.71 15.13 -16.74
CA SER A 134 -1.90 14.90 -17.94
C SER A 134 -1.22 13.52 -17.94
N ALA A 135 -1.10 12.92 -19.13
CA ALA A 135 -0.37 11.65 -19.30
C ALA A 135 1.12 11.77 -18.89
N ASP A 136 1.70 12.97 -18.98
CA ASP A 136 3.08 13.25 -18.60
C ASP A 136 3.24 13.62 -17.12
N PHE A 137 2.14 13.59 -16.35
CA PHE A 137 2.19 13.87 -14.92
C PHE A 137 3.19 12.96 -14.22
N ASN A 138 4.07 13.56 -13.44
CA ASN A 138 5.06 12.80 -12.67
C ASN A 138 4.46 12.33 -11.33
N SER A 139 3.81 11.17 -11.38
CA SER A 139 3.15 10.56 -10.22
C SER A 139 4.10 9.87 -9.25
N LEU A 140 5.37 9.68 -9.61
CA LEU A 140 6.38 9.03 -8.80
C LEU A 140 7.69 9.83 -8.81
N LYS A 141 8.21 10.13 -7.62
CA LYS A 141 9.56 10.69 -7.45
C LYS A 141 10.36 9.81 -6.49
N ILE A 142 11.57 9.44 -6.90
CA ILE A 142 12.51 8.66 -6.07
C ILE A 142 13.63 9.59 -5.68
N ILE A 143 13.90 9.67 -4.38
CA ILE A 143 14.89 10.56 -3.80
C ILE A 143 15.78 9.76 -2.85
N GLU A 144 17.07 9.84 -3.08
CA GLU A 144 18.08 9.30 -2.20
C GLU A 144 18.78 10.48 -1.47
N THR A 145 18.84 10.44 -0.16
CA THR A 145 19.36 11.58 0.61
C THR A 145 19.84 11.19 1.99
N PRO A 146 21.00 11.71 2.43
CA PRO A 146 21.44 11.64 3.82
C PRO A 146 20.79 12.70 4.73
N ARG A 147 20.01 13.64 4.18
CA ARG A 147 19.45 14.78 4.92
C ARG A 147 17.93 14.73 4.97
N LEU A 148 17.40 13.63 5.49
CA LEU A 148 15.99 13.30 5.48
C LEU A 148 15.05 14.46 5.78
N TYR A 149 15.18 15.07 6.98
CA TYR A 149 14.25 16.12 7.44
C TYR A 149 14.24 17.32 6.50
N LYS A 150 15.44 17.79 6.14
CA LYS A 150 15.59 18.95 5.28
C LYS A 150 14.99 18.72 3.90
N ASP A 151 15.23 17.54 3.34
CA ASP A 151 14.83 17.27 1.97
C ASP A 151 13.33 16.91 1.88
N ILE A 152 12.73 16.25 2.87
CA ILE A 152 11.26 16.12 2.96
C ILE A 152 10.60 17.49 3.01
N LEU A 153 11.07 18.37 3.88
CA LEU A 153 10.52 19.73 4.00
C LEU A 153 10.69 20.56 2.72
N ASN A 154 11.81 20.43 2.04
CA ASN A 154 12.04 21.06 0.74
C ASN A 154 11.11 20.51 -0.36
N LEU A 155 10.88 19.18 -0.36
CA LEU A 155 9.95 18.56 -1.29
C LEU A 155 8.51 19.02 -1.06
N ILE A 156 8.10 19.18 0.20
CA ILE A 156 6.79 19.74 0.56
C ILE A 156 6.68 21.21 0.14
N SER A 157 7.75 21.99 0.30
CA SER A 157 7.77 23.39 -0.19
C SER A 157 7.57 23.46 -1.70
N LYS A 158 8.30 22.63 -2.47
CA LYS A 158 8.15 22.54 -3.93
C LYS A 158 6.76 22.02 -4.34
N LEU A 159 6.21 21.10 -3.55
CA LEU A 159 4.87 20.59 -3.77
C LEU A 159 3.83 21.71 -3.65
N LYS A 160 3.95 22.56 -2.62
CA LYS A 160 3.08 23.74 -2.46
C LYS A 160 3.26 24.81 -3.53
N GLU A 161 4.44 24.94 -4.08
CA GLU A 161 4.69 25.83 -5.24
C GLU A 161 4.01 25.29 -6.51
N GLU A 162 4.06 23.94 -6.71
CA GLU A 162 3.45 23.27 -7.85
C GLU A 162 1.91 23.21 -7.73
N PHE A 163 1.40 23.00 -6.52
CA PHE A 163 -0.03 22.87 -6.20
C PHE A 163 -0.41 23.85 -5.07
N SER A 164 -0.88 25.02 -5.43
CA SER A 164 -1.19 26.10 -4.47
C SER A 164 -2.24 25.74 -3.42
N ASN A 165 -3.13 24.79 -3.73
CA ASN A 165 -4.25 24.36 -2.89
C ASN A 165 -3.92 23.18 -1.97
N VAL A 166 -2.65 22.76 -1.88
CA VAL A 166 -2.26 21.65 -0.99
C VAL A 166 -2.44 22.05 0.48
N GLU A 167 -3.18 21.24 1.19
CA GLU A 167 -3.45 21.36 2.62
C GLU A 167 -2.75 20.28 3.44
N ALA A 168 -2.78 20.43 4.75
CA ALA A 168 -2.16 19.48 5.67
C ALA A 168 -2.72 18.04 5.51
N SER A 169 -4.01 17.91 5.32
CA SER A 169 -4.71 16.62 5.15
C SER A 169 -4.38 15.90 3.85
N ASP A 170 -3.77 16.59 2.89
CA ASP A 170 -3.40 15.98 1.60
C ASP A 170 -2.08 15.19 1.67
N ILE A 171 -1.36 15.30 2.78
CA ILE A 171 0.00 14.77 2.91
C ILE A 171 0.06 13.67 3.96
N ALA A 172 0.60 12.51 3.54
CA ALA A 172 1.03 11.46 4.44
C ALA A 172 2.55 11.26 4.34
N ILE A 173 3.20 11.13 5.48
CA ILE A 173 4.61 10.76 5.60
C ILE A 173 4.66 9.45 6.38
N ILE A 174 5.07 8.39 5.68
CA ILE A 174 4.95 7.02 6.17
C ILE A 174 6.35 6.40 6.20
N PHE A 175 6.76 5.96 7.38
CA PHE A 175 8.04 5.31 7.60
C PHE A 175 7.87 3.79 7.50
N ILE A 176 8.69 3.15 6.67
CA ILE A 176 8.64 1.70 6.44
C ILE A 176 9.36 0.96 7.56
N ASP A 177 10.45 1.50 8.03
CA ASP A 177 11.25 0.93 9.10
C ASP A 177 10.50 0.98 10.44
N ASN A 178 10.70 -0.03 11.29
CA ASN A 178 10.02 -0.17 12.58
C ASN A 178 10.96 0.10 13.77
N ASP A 179 12.04 0.83 13.55
CA ASP A 179 12.98 1.17 14.60
C ASP A 179 12.69 2.55 15.25
N ASN A 180 13.47 2.90 16.24
CA ASN A 180 13.33 4.17 16.99
C ASN A 180 13.45 5.41 16.09
N TYR A 181 14.08 5.29 14.93
CA TYR A 181 14.21 6.33 13.93
C TYR A 181 12.87 6.99 13.54
N VAL A 182 11.80 6.20 13.44
CA VAL A 182 10.45 6.72 13.14
C VAL A 182 9.95 7.63 14.25
N TYR A 183 10.18 7.22 15.51
CA TYR A 183 9.70 7.95 16.68
C TYR A 183 10.44 9.26 16.88
N ASP A 184 11.70 9.34 16.44
CA ASP A 184 12.49 10.57 16.48
C ASP A 184 12.18 11.50 15.30
N ALA A 185 12.00 10.95 14.12
CA ALA A 185 11.80 11.71 12.89
C ALA A 185 10.43 12.37 12.77
N ALA A 186 9.36 11.66 13.11
CA ALA A 186 8.01 12.13 12.92
C ALA A 186 7.68 13.41 13.71
N PRO A 187 8.01 13.53 15.01
CA PRO A 187 7.79 14.77 15.74
C PRO A 187 8.61 15.96 15.19
N VAL A 188 9.86 15.74 14.81
CA VAL A 188 10.72 16.80 14.27
C VAL A 188 10.16 17.37 12.97
N ILE A 189 9.72 16.51 12.06
CA ILE A 189 9.08 16.93 10.80
C ILE A 189 7.76 17.64 11.09
N GLY A 190 6.93 17.10 11.97
CA GLY A 190 5.62 17.66 12.34
C GLY A 190 5.74 19.07 12.91
N GLU A 191 6.63 19.29 13.90
CA GLU A 191 6.88 20.60 14.48
C GLU A 191 7.39 21.61 13.45
N GLU A 192 8.26 21.18 12.54
CA GLU A 192 8.77 22.07 11.49
C GLU A 192 7.71 22.44 10.46
N LEU A 193 6.78 21.53 10.11
CA LEU A 193 5.64 21.83 9.26
C LEU A 193 4.66 22.79 9.94
N LYS A 194 4.42 22.62 11.23
CA LYS A 194 3.63 23.54 12.04
C LYS A 194 4.25 24.95 12.08
N ARG A 195 5.56 25.03 12.28
CA ARG A 195 6.30 26.29 12.32
C ARG A 195 6.30 27.02 10.96
N ARG A 196 6.44 26.28 9.83
CA ARG A 196 6.53 26.88 8.48
C ARG A 196 5.18 27.27 7.90
N TYR A 197 4.18 26.42 8.09
CA TYR A 197 2.88 26.53 7.38
C TYR A 197 1.69 26.68 8.32
N GLY A 198 1.88 26.60 9.64
CA GLY A 198 0.78 26.55 10.60
C GLY A 198 -0.02 25.24 10.54
N TRP A 199 0.54 24.20 9.91
CA TRP A 199 -0.14 22.93 9.75
C TRP A 199 -0.09 22.11 11.02
N GLU A 200 -1.23 21.63 11.46
CA GLU A 200 -1.29 20.61 12.51
C GLU A 200 -0.83 19.26 11.94
N TYR A 201 -0.35 18.40 12.81
CA TYR A 201 0.08 17.06 12.44
C TYR A 201 -0.47 16.00 13.39
N ASN A 202 -0.59 14.78 12.89
CA ASN A 202 -1.06 13.60 13.62
C ASN A 202 -0.01 12.50 13.55
N ILE A 203 0.57 12.15 14.72
CA ILE A 203 1.43 10.97 14.85
C ILE A 203 0.53 9.76 15.08
N ALA A 204 0.09 9.11 14.01
CA ALA A 204 -0.96 8.11 14.04
C ALA A 204 -0.58 6.78 14.72
N HIS A 205 0.71 6.51 14.92
CA HIS A 205 1.15 5.35 15.69
C HIS A 205 1.06 5.57 17.22
N GLU A 206 0.95 6.81 17.68
CA GLU A 206 0.76 7.17 19.09
C GLU A 206 -0.71 7.42 19.40
N SER A 207 -1.42 8.10 18.50
CA SER A 207 -2.82 8.46 18.67
C SER A 207 -3.69 7.51 17.86
N LYS A 208 -4.65 6.87 18.50
CA LYS A 208 -5.68 6.05 17.80
C LYS A 208 -6.80 6.91 17.22
N GLU A 209 -6.72 8.23 17.35
CA GLU A 209 -7.72 9.18 16.88
C GLU A 209 -7.24 9.84 15.58
N GLU A 210 -8.10 9.87 14.59
CA GLU A 210 -7.89 10.63 13.37
C GLU A 210 -8.04 12.13 13.67
N LYS A 211 -6.97 12.91 13.48
CA LYS A 211 -7.02 14.36 13.55
C LYS A 211 -7.30 14.93 12.17
N LYS A 212 -8.50 15.48 11.98
CA LYS A 212 -8.88 16.15 10.73
C LYS A 212 -7.96 17.35 10.45
N ASN A 213 -7.75 17.64 9.18
CA ASN A 213 -6.95 18.79 8.70
C ASN A 213 -5.51 18.80 9.24
N SER A 214 -4.89 17.64 9.37
CA SER A 214 -3.52 17.48 9.83
C SER A 214 -2.69 16.62 8.89
N VAL A 215 -1.38 16.88 8.84
CA VAL A 215 -0.43 15.98 8.15
C VAL A 215 -0.42 14.63 8.86
N PHE A 216 -0.58 13.57 8.10
CA PHE A 216 -0.53 12.22 8.63
C PHE A 216 0.94 11.73 8.71
N LEU A 217 1.41 11.49 9.93
CA LEU A 217 2.75 10.95 10.20
C LEU A 217 2.60 9.58 10.84
N SER A 218 3.14 8.53 10.24
CA SER A 218 2.95 7.18 10.76
C SER A 218 4.04 6.20 10.32
N ASN A 219 3.98 5.02 10.91
CA ASN A 219 4.67 3.84 10.42
C ASN A 219 3.77 3.00 9.51
N ARG A 220 4.33 1.93 8.94
CA ARG A 220 3.65 1.03 8.00
C ARG A 220 2.38 0.34 8.54
N ASN A 221 2.25 0.23 9.87
CA ASN A 221 1.18 -0.59 10.47
C ASN A 221 -0.19 0.12 10.51
N ASN A 222 -0.22 1.45 10.33
CA ASN A 222 -1.44 2.25 10.52
C ASN A 222 -1.92 2.92 9.23
N VAL A 223 -1.49 2.45 8.06
CA VAL A 223 -1.82 3.08 6.76
C VAL A 223 -2.75 2.22 5.90
N LYS A 224 -3.03 1.00 6.34
CA LYS A 224 -3.89 0.10 5.58
C LYS A 224 -5.30 0.66 5.49
N GLY A 225 -5.91 0.59 4.30
CA GLY A 225 -7.23 1.20 4.05
C GLY A 225 -7.24 2.71 3.81
N LEU A 226 -6.16 3.43 4.14
CA LEU A 226 -6.07 4.88 3.93
C LEU A 226 -5.58 5.22 2.53
N GLU A 227 -5.91 6.42 2.06
CA GLU A 227 -5.42 6.97 0.79
C GLU A 227 -5.24 8.49 0.89
N PHE A 228 -4.23 9.02 0.21
CA PHE A 228 -3.88 10.44 0.26
C PHE A 228 -3.51 10.96 -1.13
N PRO A 229 -3.70 12.27 -1.41
CA PRO A 229 -3.18 12.87 -2.64
C PRO A 229 -1.67 12.69 -2.80
N PHE A 230 -0.91 12.95 -1.73
CA PHE A 230 0.55 12.93 -1.73
C PHE A 230 1.09 12.09 -0.59
N VAL A 231 1.93 11.11 -0.94
CA VAL A 231 2.52 10.19 0.03
C VAL A 231 4.04 10.25 -0.05
N PHE A 232 4.68 10.45 1.10
CA PHE A 232 6.12 10.34 1.27
C PHE A 232 6.40 9.01 1.98
N CYS A 233 6.88 8.02 1.21
CA CYS A 233 7.33 6.74 1.75
C CYS A 233 8.79 6.85 2.11
N VAL A 234 9.12 6.70 3.38
CA VAL A 234 10.48 6.88 3.90
C VAL A 234 11.06 5.56 4.34
N THR A 235 12.27 5.26 3.89
CA THR A 235 13.05 4.11 4.33
C THR A 235 14.53 4.43 4.40
N LYS A 236 15.29 3.71 5.24
CA LYS A 236 16.77 3.80 5.30
C LYS A 236 17.40 3.15 4.07
N LYS A 237 16.95 1.94 3.76
CA LYS A 237 17.39 1.18 2.58
C LYS A 237 16.31 0.21 2.14
N ILE A 238 16.38 -0.19 0.89
CA ILE A 238 15.49 -1.22 0.35
C ILE A 238 16.09 -2.58 0.66
N VAL A 239 15.41 -3.38 1.51
CA VAL A 239 15.87 -4.70 1.91
C VAL A 239 15.11 -5.80 1.18
N ARG A 240 15.79 -6.95 1.02
CA ARG A 240 15.24 -8.13 0.37
C ARG A 240 14.56 -9.06 1.38
N ASP A 241 13.43 -8.57 1.94
CA ASP A 241 12.59 -9.31 2.88
C ASP A 241 11.13 -9.24 2.41
N TYR A 242 10.42 -10.35 2.42
CA TYR A 242 9.06 -10.44 1.89
C TYR A 242 8.08 -9.51 2.59
N ASN A 243 8.10 -9.48 3.92
CA ASN A 243 7.21 -8.63 4.71
C ASN A 243 7.50 -7.14 4.49
N TYR A 244 8.79 -6.82 4.37
CA TYR A 244 9.23 -5.48 4.04
C TYR A 244 8.75 -5.06 2.65
N ARG A 245 8.87 -5.94 1.65
CA ARG A 245 8.43 -5.66 0.26
C ARG A 245 6.93 -5.53 0.14
N ASN A 246 6.16 -6.33 0.87
CA ASN A 246 4.71 -6.16 0.98
C ASN A 246 4.35 -4.80 1.58
N ALA A 247 4.98 -4.42 2.69
CA ALA A 247 4.79 -3.11 3.29
C ALA A 247 5.14 -1.98 2.31
N LEU A 248 6.26 -2.09 1.60
CA LEU A 248 6.72 -1.11 0.61
C LEU A 248 5.71 -0.95 -0.53
N TYR A 249 5.24 -2.07 -1.11
CA TYR A 249 4.15 -2.07 -2.10
C TYR A 249 2.91 -1.35 -1.56
N THR A 250 2.45 -1.78 -0.37
CA THR A 250 1.25 -1.24 0.26
C THR A 250 1.33 0.28 0.43
N MET A 251 2.48 0.79 0.87
CA MET A 251 2.63 2.23 1.16
C MET A 251 2.83 3.07 -0.09
N VAL A 252 3.63 2.61 -1.05
CA VAL A 252 3.84 3.31 -2.34
C VAL A 252 2.53 3.46 -3.10
N SER A 253 1.62 2.48 -2.97
CA SER A 253 0.30 2.49 -3.63
C SER A 253 -0.79 3.29 -2.88
N ARG A 254 -0.47 4.01 -1.78
CA ARG A 254 -1.46 4.81 -1.02
C ARG A 254 -1.75 6.18 -1.62
N SER A 255 -0.97 6.65 -2.59
CA SER A 255 -1.25 7.92 -3.24
C SER A 255 -2.18 7.76 -4.45
N PHE A 256 -3.01 8.78 -4.66
CA PHE A 256 -3.79 8.88 -5.90
C PHE A 256 -3.32 10.01 -6.82
N LEU A 257 -2.39 10.86 -6.39
CA LEU A 257 -1.70 11.83 -7.24
C LEU A 257 -0.20 11.52 -7.32
N ARG A 258 0.55 11.69 -6.23
CA ARG A 258 2.00 11.50 -6.29
C ARG A 258 2.57 10.80 -5.06
N THR A 259 3.44 9.82 -5.32
CA THR A 259 4.29 9.21 -4.31
C THR A 259 5.72 9.73 -4.42
N TYR A 260 6.30 10.04 -3.28
CA TYR A 260 7.73 10.29 -3.08
C TYR A 260 8.32 9.09 -2.32
N LEU A 261 9.18 8.31 -2.96
CA LEU A 261 9.97 7.30 -2.27
C LEU A 261 11.29 7.96 -1.85
N VAL A 262 11.45 8.13 -0.54
CA VAL A 262 12.63 8.77 0.04
C VAL A 262 13.48 7.70 0.71
N VAL A 263 14.64 7.44 0.14
CA VAL A 263 15.64 6.53 0.69
C VAL A 263 16.66 7.36 1.45
N ASN A 264 16.70 7.17 2.76
CA ASN A 264 17.64 7.88 3.64
C ASN A 264 18.93 7.06 3.78
N ASP A 265 19.69 7.00 2.70
CA ASP A 265 21.01 6.39 2.72
C ASP A 265 21.98 7.31 3.49
N SER A 266 21.92 7.23 4.80
CA SER A 266 22.98 7.74 5.65
C SER A 266 23.98 6.62 5.83
N ASP A 267 25.05 6.64 5.05
CA ASP A 267 26.29 5.96 5.40
C ASP A 267 26.83 6.56 6.72
N ASP A 268 26.18 6.25 7.81
CA ASP A 268 26.77 6.44 9.13
C ASP A 268 27.79 5.31 9.33
N ASN A 269 29.04 5.63 9.02
CA ASN A 269 30.22 4.92 9.47
C ASN A 269 30.31 4.92 11.01
#